data_a8392dfe2174527525f25208c64ae9e3
#
_entry.id   a8392dfe2174527525f25208c64ae9e3
#
_cell.length_a   1.000
_cell.length_b   1.000
_cell.length_c   1.000
_cell.angle_alpha   90.00
_cell.angle_beta   90.00
_cell.angle_gamma   90.00
#
_symmetry.space_group_name_H-M   'P 1'
#
loop_
_entity.id
_entity.type
_entity.pdbx_description
1 polymer ?
#
loop_
_entity_poly.entity_id
_entity_poly.type
_entity_poly.pdbx_seq_one_letter_code
_entity_poly.pdbx_strand_id
1 'polypeptide(L)'
;MKLRHIIPVSIALAAMALTACSDMLDLKSDDYVYAGDNPLNSANDSLYSAMGILTQMQKLGERYVLLGELRGDLVDVTADAPLSIQQVSNFATSEGNDFSGRRDYYSVINNCNYALTHMDTTITEHENRVMVPEYVAIRTLRAWTYLQMGLTYGRVRYVETPLLSLEETEMNYPVVELDALIDRLVADLERYAGNRTPDYGSNDGLDTRRFFIEPRLLLADLYLYRGQYEDAARFYYDYIREHSLTVGSYLNTWITNQATAPSTQDFLNSFSIETLSEIPYASDVKKIHPNLV
;
A
#
# COMPACT_ATOMS: atom_id res chain seq x y z
N MET A 1 10.66 -15.64 75.74
CA MET A 1 9.60 -14.70 75.28
C MET A 1 10.13 -13.73 74.20
N LYS A 2 10.78 -14.21 73.16
CA LYS A 2 11.32 -13.32 72.05
C LYS A 2 11.06 -13.84 70.63
N LEU A 3 10.40 -14.97 70.42
CA LEU A 3 10.16 -15.54 69.10
C LEU A 3 8.83 -15.12 68.47
N ARG A 4 7.91 -14.56 69.26
CA ARG A 4 6.52 -14.28 68.85
C ARG A 4 6.34 -12.98 68.00
N HIS A 5 7.35 -12.12 67.99
CA HIS A 5 7.32 -10.85 67.21
C HIS A 5 8.17 -10.88 65.97
N ILE A 6 8.98 -11.90 65.72
CA ILE A 6 9.85 -12.03 64.57
C ILE A 6 9.06 -12.51 63.33
N ILE A 7 8.08 -13.40 63.53
CA ILE A 7 7.27 -13.96 62.43
C ILE A 7 6.40 -12.90 61.71
N PRO A 8 5.68 -11.99 62.41
CA PRO A 8 4.89 -10.98 61.70
C PRO A 8 5.74 -9.94 61.02
N VAL A 9 6.94 -9.64 61.45
CA VAL A 9 7.87 -8.69 60.83
C VAL A 9 8.48 -9.29 59.57
N SER A 10 8.83 -10.56 59.58
CA SER A 10 9.35 -11.23 58.36
C SER A 10 8.29 -11.43 57.29
N ILE A 11 7.03 -11.65 57.63
CA ILE A 11 5.91 -11.72 56.68
C ILE A 11 5.61 -10.33 56.07
N ALA A 12 5.66 -9.27 56.87
CA ALA A 12 5.49 -7.91 56.39
C ALA A 12 6.63 -7.47 55.48
N LEU A 13 7.88 -7.85 55.74
CA LEU A 13 9.02 -7.57 54.86
C LEU A 13 8.96 -8.37 53.57
N ALA A 14 8.49 -9.61 53.59
CA ALA A 14 8.29 -10.44 52.40
C ALA A 14 7.13 -9.92 51.52
N ALA A 15 6.06 -9.40 52.12
CA ALA A 15 4.96 -8.79 51.41
C ALA A 15 5.36 -7.46 50.71
N MET A 16 6.22 -6.65 51.34
CA MET A 16 6.76 -5.43 50.73
C MET A 16 7.77 -5.73 49.58
N ALA A 17 8.47 -6.85 49.63
CA ALA A 17 9.37 -7.24 48.54
C ALA A 17 8.62 -7.76 47.30
N LEU A 18 7.39 -8.25 47.45
CA LEU A 18 6.56 -8.72 46.32
C LEU A 18 5.86 -7.57 45.53
N THR A 19 5.70 -6.41 46.16
CA THR A 19 5.09 -5.24 45.49
C THR A 19 6.11 -4.35 44.81
N ALA A 20 7.40 -4.48 45.12
CA ALA A 20 8.47 -3.66 44.51
C ALA A 20 8.93 -4.16 43.12
N CYS A 21 8.50 -5.35 42.69
CA CYS A 21 8.96 -5.92 41.44
C CYS A 21 8.05 -5.65 40.23
N SER A 22 6.84 -5.10 40.39
CA SER A 22 5.95 -4.83 39.29
C SER A 22 6.40 -3.61 38.48
N ASP A 23 6.83 -2.54 39.13
CA ASP A 23 7.30 -1.30 38.43
C ASP A 23 8.68 -1.46 37.76
N MET A 24 9.47 -2.44 38.17
CA MET A 24 10.80 -2.68 37.63
C MET A 24 10.77 -3.53 36.34
N LEU A 25 9.63 -4.18 36.06
CA LEU A 25 9.40 -4.97 34.83
C LEU A 25 8.70 -4.17 33.74
N ASP A 26 8.16 -3.01 34.09
CA ASP A 26 7.55 -2.05 33.13
C ASP A 26 8.58 -0.98 32.69
N LEU A 27 9.80 -1.40 32.38
CA LEU A 27 10.76 -0.56 31.70
C LEU A 27 10.24 -0.30 30.29
N LYS A 28 9.55 0.83 30.12
CA LYS A 28 9.36 1.41 28.79
C LYS A 28 10.76 1.69 28.25
N SER A 29 11.18 0.93 27.26
CA SER A 29 12.46 1.18 26.59
C SER A 29 12.32 2.49 25.83
N ASP A 30 13.19 3.44 26.08
CA ASP A 30 13.27 4.68 25.28
C ASP A 30 13.67 4.41 23.82
N ASP A 31 14.14 3.20 23.53
CA ASP A 31 14.54 2.76 22.19
C ASP A 31 13.38 2.18 21.35
N TYR A 32 12.20 1.97 21.94
CA TYR A 32 11.03 1.43 21.26
C TYR A 32 9.84 2.37 21.38
N VAL A 33 9.25 2.71 20.26
CA VAL A 33 7.98 3.45 20.21
C VAL A 33 6.85 2.44 20.30
N TYR A 34 6.06 2.51 21.37
CA TYR A 34 4.88 1.67 21.55
C TYR A 34 3.76 2.18 20.63
N ALA A 35 3.13 1.28 19.87
CA ALA A 35 2.10 1.62 18.89
C ALA A 35 0.95 2.46 19.46
N GLY A 36 0.57 2.26 20.73
CA GLY A 36 -0.48 3.05 21.39
C GLY A 36 -0.07 4.44 21.88
N ASP A 37 1.23 4.70 21.98
CA ASP A 37 1.78 5.94 22.56
C ASP A 37 2.39 6.88 21.51
N ASN A 38 2.29 6.54 20.21
CA ASN A 38 2.88 7.32 19.12
C ASN A 38 1.81 8.04 18.29
N PRO A 39 1.35 9.22 18.71
CA PRO A 39 0.52 10.05 17.85
C PRO A 39 1.38 10.55 16.69
N LEU A 40 0.95 10.29 15.46
CA LEU A 40 1.54 10.88 14.26
C LEU A 40 1.08 12.34 14.20
N ASN A 41 1.84 13.25 14.80
CA ASN A 41 1.42 14.64 15.03
C ASN A 41 2.34 15.69 14.40
N SER A 42 3.27 15.28 13.55
CA SER A 42 4.13 16.19 12.80
C SER A 42 4.15 15.86 11.30
N ALA A 43 4.51 16.83 10.49
CA ALA A 43 4.70 16.65 9.05
C ALA A 43 5.75 15.56 8.74
N ASN A 44 6.79 15.43 9.57
CA ASN A 44 7.78 14.38 9.41
C ASN A 44 7.20 13.00 9.70
N ASP A 45 6.35 12.84 10.71
CA ASP A 45 5.71 11.56 11.02
C ASP A 45 4.81 11.10 9.87
N SER A 46 4.06 12.02 9.26
CA SER A 46 3.22 11.72 8.10
C SER A 46 4.05 11.33 6.88
N LEU A 47 5.14 12.04 6.61
CA LEU A 47 6.09 11.72 5.54
C LEU A 47 6.68 10.32 5.74
N TYR A 48 7.24 10.03 6.93
CA TYR A 48 7.86 8.73 7.19
C TYR A 48 6.85 7.58 7.13
N SER A 49 5.61 7.82 7.58
CA SER A 49 4.53 6.83 7.47
C SER A 49 4.20 6.53 5.99
N ALA A 50 4.07 7.56 5.16
CA ALA A 50 3.80 7.41 3.73
C ALA A 50 4.94 6.67 3.03
N MET A 51 6.21 7.02 3.30
CA MET A 51 7.38 6.36 2.72
C MET A 51 7.52 4.90 3.18
N GLY A 52 7.24 4.62 4.45
CA GLY A 52 7.22 3.25 4.98
C GLY A 52 6.16 2.37 4.29
N ILE A 53 4.97 2.91 4.01
CA ILE A 53 3.92 2.23 3.27
C ILE A 53 4.34 1.97 1.83
N LEU A 54 4.92 2.96 1.14
CA LEU A 54 5.45 2.79 -0.23
C LEU A 54 6.51 1.69 -0.28
N THR A 55 7.39 1.62 0.72
CA THR A 55 8.39 0.54 0.84
C THR A 55 7.73 -0.84 0.96
N GLN A 56 6.63 -0.96 1.70
CA GLN A 56 5.88 -2.23 1.76
C GLN A 56 5.17 -2.55 0.43
N MET A 57 4.66 -1.54 -0.26
CA MET A 57 4.03 -1.72 -1.58
C MET A 57 4.99 -2.25 -2.66
N GLN A 58 6.28 -2.01 -2.54
CA GLN A 58 7.28 -2.58 -3.46
C GLN A 58 7.20 -4.11 -3.53
N LYS A 59 6.86 -4.78 -2.44
CA LYS A 59 6.66 -6.23 -2.40
C LYS A 59 5.49 -6.69 -3.26
N LEU A 60 4.55 -5.78 -3.54
CA LEU A 60 3.40 -6.03 -4.39
C LEU A 60 3.69 -5.77 -5.88
N GLY A 61 4.76 -5.02 -6.20
CA GLY A 61 5.04 -4.58 -7.58
C GLY A 61 5.22 -5.75 -8.54
N GLU A 62 6.08 -6.70 -8.23
CA GLU A 62 6.25 -7.92 -9.03
C GLU A 62 4.94 -8.70 -9.15
N ARG A 63 4.26 -8.90 -8.03
CA ARG A 63 2.97 -9.61 -7.98
C ARG A 63 1.90 -8.92 -8.84
N TYR A 64 1.83 -7.60 -8.81
CA TYR A 64 0.89 -6.82 -9.61
C TYR A 64 1.12 -7.06 -11.11
N VAL A 65 2.37 -6.98 -11.57
CA VAL A 65 2.73 -7.22 -12.97
C VAL A 65 2.46 -8.68 -13.35
N LEU A 66 2.98 -9.64 -12.59
CA LEU A 66 2.85 -11.06 -12.93
C LEU A 66 1.41 -11.55 -12.94
N LEU A 67 0.61 -11.23 -11.93
CA LEU A 67 -0.79 -11.66 -11.86
C LEU A 67 -1.68 -10.95 -12.87
N GLY A 68 -1.30 -9.76 -13.35
CA GLY A 68 -1.96 -9.06 -14.44
C GLY A 68 -1.55 -9.63 -15.80
N GLU A 69 -0.28 -9.47 -16.15
CA GLU A 69 0.23 -9.64 -17.52
C GLU A 69 0.40 -11.10 -17.94
N LEU A 70 0.76 -12.02 -17.00
CA LEU A 70 0.86 -13.46 -17.30
C LEU A 70 -0.49 -14.12 -17.63
N ARG A 71 -1.59 -13.48 -17.24
CA ARG A 71 -2.95 -13.93 -17.59
C ARG A 71 -3.55 -13.18 -18.75
N GLY A 72 -2.80 -12.21 -19.29
CA GLY A 72 -3.08 -11.48 -20.51
C GLY A 72 -2.21 -11.98 -21.67
N ASP A 73 -2.24 -11.26 -22.77
CA ASP A 73 -1.53 -11.63 -24.00
C ASP A 73 -0.21 -10.86 -24.21
N LEU A 74 0.24 -10.08 -23.20
CA LEU A 74 1.41 -9.20 -23.33
C LEU A 74 2.73 -9.87 -22.94
N VAL A 75 2.66 -10.88 -22.06
CA VAL A 75 3.83 -11.60 -21.52
C VAL A 75 3.59 -13.09 -21.57
N ASP A 76 4.60 -13.83 -22.02
CA ASP A 76 4.58 -15.31 -22.04
C ASP A 76 5.65 -15.89 -21.10
N VAL A 77 5.56 -17.17 -20.83
CA VAL A 77 6.42 -17.89 -19.88
C VAL A 77 7.44 -18.71 -20.65
N THR A 78 8.72 -18.57 -20.31
CA THR A 78 9.77 -19.43 -20.88
C THR A 78 9.66 -20.86 -20.33
N ALA A 79 10.22 -21.82 -21.07
CA ALA A 79 10.24 -23.23 -20.65
C ALA A 79 10.98 -23.47 -19.32
N ASP A 80 11.90 -22.56 -18.96
CA ASP A 80 12.72 -22.64 -17.74
C ASP A 80 12.12 -21.86 -16.57
N ALA A 81 10.94 -21.27 -16.73
CA ALA A 81 10.30 -20.52 -15.67
C ALA A 81 9.95 -21.41 -14.46
N PRO A 82 10.02 -20.90 -13.23
CA PRO A 82 9.57 -21.63 -12.04
C PRO A 82 8.13 -22.11 -12.17
N LEU A 83 7.84 -23.26 -11.54
CA LEU A 83 6.51 -23.85 -11.56
C LEU A 83 5.41 -22.91 -11.08
N SER A 84 5.71 -22.06 -10.07
CA SER A 84 4.77 -21.07 -9.55
C SER A 84 4.33 -20.08 -10.63
N ILE A 85 5.23 -19.62 -11.49
CA ILE A 85 4.95 -18.71 -12.61
C ILE A 85 4.19 -19.45 -13.73
N GLN A 86 4.62 -20.65 -14.09
CA GLN A 86 3.92 -21.48 -15.07
C GLN A 86 2.46 -21.75 -14.66
N GLN A 87 2.22 -22.01 -13.37
CA GLN A 87 0.86 -22.19 -12.84
C GLN A 87 -0.01 -20.94 -12.96
N VAL A 88 0.57 -19.76 -12.75
CA VAL A 88 -0.16 -18.50 -12.92
C VAL A 88 -0.56 -18.30 -14.38
N SER A 89 0.37 -18.44 -15.31
CA SER A 89 0.12 -18.33 -16.76
C SER A 89 -0.92 -19.34 -17.26
N ASN A 90 -0.90 -20.56 -16.75
CA ASN A 90 -1.84 -21.60 -17.13
C ASN A 90 -3.18 -21.59 -16.36
N PHE A 91 -3.45 -20.56 -15.54
CA PHE A 91 -4.65 -20.47 -14.68
C PHE A 91 -4.82 -21.68 -13.74
N ALA A 92 -3.72 -22.35 -13.36
CA ALA A 92 -3.69 -23.56 -12.55
C ALA A 92 -3.02 -23.33 -11.18
N THR A 93 -3.17 -22.14 -10.63
CA THR A 93 -2.56 -21.72 -9.36
C THR A 93 -3.06 -22.57 -8.20
N SER A 94 -2.16 -23.24 -7.48
CA SER A 94 -2.45 -24.04 -6.29
C SER A 94 -2.39 -23.18 -5.01
N GLU A 95 -2.94 -23.70 -3.90
CA GLU A 95 -2.88 -23.03 -2.59
C GLU A 95 -1.44 -22.75 -2.10
N GLY A 96 -0.50 -23.62 -2.45
CA GLY A 96 0.92 -23.47 -2.11
C GLY A 96 1.73 -22.63 -3.10
N ASN A 97 1.10 -22.01 -4.08
CA ASN A 97 1.78 -21.15 -5.03
C ASN A 97 2.25 -19.85 -4.39
N ASP A 98 3.45 -19.38 -4.71
CA ASP A 98 4.06 -18.17 -4.14
C ASP A 98 3.19 -16.91 -4.34
N PHE A 99 2.38 -16.88 -5.40
CA PHE A 99 1.50 -15.76 -5.74
C PHE A 99 0.07 -15.89 -5.17
N SER A 100 -0.28 -17.01 -4.52
CA SER A 100 -1.62 -17.22 -3.94
C SER A 100 -1.83 -16.50 -2.61
N GLY A 101 -0.76 -16.17 -1.89
CA GLY A 101 -0.81 -15.56 -0.56
C GLY A 101 -1.34 -14.12 -0.56
N ARG A 102 -2.09 -13.76 0.49
CA ARG A 102 -2.67 -12.42 0.70
C ARG A 102 -1.94 -11.60 1.74
N ARG A 103 -0.93 -12.17 2.39
CA ARG A 103 -0.23 -11.58 3.54
C ARG A 103 0.33 -10.19 3.22
N ASP A 104 1.00 -10.04 2.08
CA ASP A 104 1.68 -8.78 1.73
C ASP A 104 0.68 -7.65 1.49
N TYR A 105 -0.48 -7.94 0.89
CA TYR A 105 -1.57 -6.96 0.75
C TYR A 105 -2.07 -6.50 2.12
N TYR A 106 -2.37 -7.44 3.04
CA TYR A 106 -2.84 -7.06 4.38
C TYR A 106 -1.75 -6.37 5.21
N SER A 107 -0.48 -6.63 4.98
CA SER A 107 0.61 -5.88 5.59
C SER A 107 0.56 -4.39 5.19
N VAL A 108 0.37 -4.09 3.90
CA VAL A 108 0.19 -2.71 3.41
C VAL A 108 -1.07 -2.09 4.01
N ILE A 109 -2.21 -2.79 3.95
CA ILE A 109 -3.50 -2.32 4.48
C ILE A 109 -3.40 -2.00 5.96
N ASN A 110 -2.74 -2.85 6.76
CA ASN A 110 -2.58 -2.65 8.19
C ASN A 110 -1.75 -1.41 8.51
N ASN A 111 -0.65 -1.21 7.78
CA ASN A 111 0.17 0.00 7.91
C ASN A 111 -0.62 1.26 7.52
N CYS A 112 -1.44 1.20 6.47
CA CYS A 112 -2.34 2.29 6.11
C CYS A 112 -3.36 2.56 7.22
N ASN A 113 -4.00 1.52 7.75
CA ASN A 113 -4.99 1.65 8.83
C ASN A 113 -4.35 2.29 10.07
N TYR A 114 -3.13 1.85 10.44
CA TYR A 114 -2.39 2.43 11.56
C TYR A 114 -2.15 3.93 11.34
N ALA A 115 -1.58 4.31 10.20
CA ALA A 115 -1.30 5.71 9.90
C ALA A 115 -2.59 6.55 9.88
N LEU A 116 -3.64 6.09 9.20
CA LEU A 116 -4.93 6.81 9.11
C LEU A 116 -5.63 6.99 10.45
N THR A 117 -5.41 6.09 11.40
CA THR A 117 -6.00 6.16 12.75
C THR A 117 -5.23 7.14 13.65
N HIS A 118 -3.91 7.28 13.46
CA HIS A 118 -3.06 8.05 14.36
C HIS A 118 -2.69 9.44 13.82
N MET A 119 -2.93 9.73 12.53
CA MET A 119 -2.65 11.03 11.94
C MET A 119 -3.70 12.08 12.32
N ASP A 120 -3.25 13.20 12.89
CA ASP A 120 -4.11 14.34 13.19
C ASP A 120 -4.16 15.34 12.01
N THR A 121 -5.19 15.21 11.18
CA THR A 121 -5.40 16.10 10.02
C THR A 121 -5.85 17.51 10.37
N THR A 122 -6.00 17.84 11.65
CA THR A 122 -6.36 19.20 12.09
C THR A 122 -5.15 20.10 12.32
N ILE A 123 -3.96 19.53 12.41
CA ILE A 123 -2.71 20.27 12.60
C ILE A 123 -2.45 21.17 11.40
N THR A 124 -2.20 22.45 11.71
CA THR A 124 -1.93 23.49 10.71
C THR A 124 -0.59 24.15 10.96
N GLU A 125 0.19 24.37 9.89
CA GLU A 125 1.38 25.21 9.87
C GLU A 125 1.21 26.26 8.78
N HIS A 126 1.44 27.53 9.09
CA HIS A 126 1.26 28.66 8.15
C HIS A 126 -0.10 28.60 7.42
N GLU A 127 -1.19 28.35 8.15
CA GLU A 127 -2.57 28.24 7.65
C GLU A 127 -2.85 27.00 6.77
N ASN A 128 -1.87 26.14 6.52
CA ASN A 128 -2.05 24.90 5.76
C ASN A 128 -2.17 23.68 6.68
N ARG A 129 -3.08 22.78 6.36
CA ARG A 129 -3.19 21.47 7.02
C ARG A 129 -2.09 20.56 6.51
N VAL A 130 -1.02 20.44 7.29
CA VAL A 130 0.25 19.85 6.83
C VAL A 130 0.21 18.35 6.65
N MET A 131 -0.75 17.65 7.25
CA MET A 131 -0.81 16.18 7.17
C MET A 131 -1.88 15.66 6.19
N VAL A 132 -2.68 16.56 5.63
CA VAL A 132 -3.78 16.16 4.72
C VAL A 132 -3.28 15.53 3.42
N PRO A 133 -2.22 16.01 2.77
CA PRO A 133 -1.73 15.37 1.53
C PRO A 133 -1.32 13.91 1.75
N GLU A 134 -0.54 13.62 2.78
CA GLU A 134 -0.11 12.26 3.13
C GLU A 134 -1.27 11.39 3.59
N TYR A 135 -2.17 11.93 4.39
CA TYR A 135 -3.38 11.25 4.82
C TYR A 135 -4.21 10.76 3.61
N VAL A 136 -4.42 11.65 2.63
CA VAL A 136 -5.16 11.32 1.41
C VAL A 136 -4.40 10.33 0.55
N ALA A 137 -3.08 10.49 0.42
CA ALA A 137 -2.23 9.56 -0.32
C ALA A 137 -2.28 8.15 0.30
N ILE A 138 -2.12 8.03 1.62
CA ILE A 138 -2.19 6.74 2.33
C ILE A 138 -3.57 6.10 2.16
N ARG A 139 -4.65 6.89 2.23
CA ARG A 139 -6.01 6.41 1.98
C ARG A 139 -6.17 5.88 0.55
N THR A 140 -5.58 6.56 -0.42
CA THR A 140 -5.59 6.14 -1.83
C THR A 140 -4.77 4.86 -2.04
N LEU A 141 -3.60 4.74 -1.41
CA LEU A 141 -2.78 3.52 -1.46
C LEU A 141 -3.51 2.32 -0.84
N ARG A 142 -4.22 2.52 0.28
CA ARG A 142 -5.08 1.49 0.88
C ARG A 142 -6.17 1.04 -0.08
N ALA A 143 -6.87 1.99 -0.69
CA ALA A 143 -7.95 1.70 -1.62
C ALA A 143 -7.43 0.96 -2.87
N TRP A 144 -6.30 1.37 -3.43
CA TRP A 144 -5.64 0.67 -4.54
C TRP A 144 -5.28 -0.77 -4.13
N THR A 145 -4.70 -0.95 -2.94
CA THR A 145 -4.33 -2.29 -2.45
C THR A 145 -5.54 -3.20 -2.32
N TYR A 146 -6.66 -2.70 -1.81
CA TYR A 146 -7.91 -3.45 -1.76
C TYR A 146 -8.47 -3.75 -3.14
N LEU A 147 -8.41 -2.80 -4.09
CA LEU A 147 -8.83 -3.02 -5.46
C LEU A 147 -8.04 -4.16 -6.10
N GLN A 148 -6.69 -4.15 -5.98
CA GLN A 148 -5.85 -5.23 -6.51
C GLN A 148 -6.18 -6.60 -5.90
N MET A 149 -6.46 -6.64 -4.59
CA MET A 149 -6.92 -7.87 -3.94
C MET A 149 -8.28 -8.32 -4.50
N GLY A 150 -9.22 -7.41 -4.67
CA GLY A 150 -10.55 -7.69 -5.22
C GLY A 150 -10.46 -8.24 -6.63
N LEU A 151 -9.66 -7.62 -7.49
CA LEU A 151 -9.44 -8.06 -8.87
C LEU A 151 -8.73 -9.43 -8.95
N THR A 152 -7.85 -9.72 -8.00
CA THR A 152 -7.10 -10.98 -7.98
C THR A 152 -7.91 -12.14 -7.39
N TYR A 153 -8.66 -11.91 -6.32
CA TYR A 153 -9.29 -12.95 -5.51
C TYR A 153 -10.83 -12.93 -5.53
N GLY A 154 -11.45 -11.94 -6.17
CA GLY A 154 -12.89 -11.74 -6.29
C GLY A 154 -13.54 -11.19 -5.02
N ARG A 155 -13.13 -11.66 -3.85
CA ARG A 155 -13.66 -11.24 -2.54
C ARG A 155 -12.55 -11.10 -1.51
N VAL A 156 -12.72 -10.15 -0.59
CA VAL A 156 -11.73 -9.82 0.43
C VAL A 156 -12.35 -9.66 1.81
N ARG A 157 -11.58 -9.92 2.87
CA ARG A 157 -11.96 -9.47 4.21
C ARG A 157 -11.64 -7.98 4.32
N TYR A 158 -12.65 -7.18 4.62
CA TYR A 158 -12.50 -5.73 4.70
C TYR A 158 -12.23 -5.30 6.14
N VAL A 159 -11.05 -4.71 6.38
CA VAL A 159 -10.54 -4.29 7.69
C VAL A 159 -10.18 -2.81 7.60
N GLU A 160 -10.78 -1.99 8.45
CA GLU A 160 -10.59 -0.53 8.45
C GLU A 160 -9.77 -0.04 9.65
N THR A 161 -9.59 -0.89 10.66
CA THR A 161 -8.82 -0.59 11.87
C THR A 161 -7.47 -1.28 11.84
N PRO A 162 -6.43 -0.72 12.49
CA PRO A 162 -5.15 -1.40 12.61
C PRO A 162 -5.30 -2.67 13.47
N LEU A 163 -4.63 -3.74 13.06
CA LEU A 163 -4.54 -4.99 13.80
C LEU A 163 -3.20 -5.01 14.53
N LEU A 164 -3.24 -4.82 15.85
CA LEU A 164 -2.07 -4.66 16.71
C LEU A 164 -1.83 -5.86 17.63
N SER A 165 -2.80 -6.78 17.70
CA SER A 165 -2.73 -7.99 18.51
C SER A 165 -3.14 -9.24 17.72
N LEU A 166 -2.76 -10.41 18.22
CA LEU A 166 -3.18 -11.69 17.64
C LEU A 166 -4.70 -11.86 17.72
N GLU A 167 -5.30 -11.46 18.86
CA GLU A 167 -6.74 -11.54 19.07
C GLU A 167 -7.51 -10.76 18.00
N GLU A 168 -7.07 -9.54 17.66
CA GLU A 168 -7.67 -8.74 16.58
C GLU A 168 -7.56 -9.43 15.21
N THR A 169 -6.47 -10.14 14.94
CA THR A 169 -6.32 -10.89 13.69
C THR A 169 -7.25 -12.09 13.56
N GLU A 170 -7.70 -12.64 14.69
CA GLU A 170 -8.62 -13.79 14.77
C GLU A 170 -10.10 -13.36 14.73
N MET A 171 -10.39 -12.07 14.82
CA MET A 171 -11.76 -11.56 14.74
C MET A 171 -12.39 -11.84 13.37
N ASN A 172 -13.71 -11.95 13.35
CA ASN A 172 -14.45 -12.17 12.12
C ASN A 172 -14.76 -10.84 11.41
N TYR A 173 -13.95 -10.49 10.43
CA TYR A 173 -14.16 -9.31 9.59
C TYR A 173 -15.09 -9.61 8.41
N PRO A 174 -15.88 -8.63 7.95
CA PRO A 174 -16.79 -8.83 6.84
C PRO A 174 -16.06 -9.22 5.56
N VAL A 175 -16.59 -10.23 4.87
CA VAL A 175 -16.14 -10.61 3.53
C VAL A 175 -16.96 -9.81 2.53
N VAL A 176 -16.28 -9.10 1.63
CA VAL A 176 -16.90 -8.20 0.66
C VAL A 176 -16.54 -8.68 -0.74
N GLU A 177 -17.55 -8.82 -1.58
CA GLU A 177 -17.42 -9.14 -3.01
C GLU A 177 -16.94 -7.90 -3.78
N LEU A 178 -16.36 -8.10 -4.98
CA LEU A 178 -15.69 -7.05 -5.75
C LEU A 178 -16.57 -5.80 -5.96
N ASP A 179 -17.82 -5.96 -6.39
CA ASP A 179 -18.70 -4.82 -6.66
C ASP A 179 -18.96 -3.98 -5.41
N ALA A 180 -19.29 -4.65 -4.31
CA ALA A 180 -19.53 -3.98 -3.03
C ALA A 180 -18.24 -3.40 -2.44
N LEU A 181 -17.09 -3.99 -2.74
CA LEU A 181 -15.78 -3.44 -2.39
C LEU A 181 -15.55 -2.12 -3.14
N ILE A 182 -15.75 -2.10 -4.45
CA ILE A 182 -15.59 -0.90 -5.28
C ILE A 182 -16.51 0.22 -4.77
N ASP A 183 -17.78 -0.07 -4.50
CA ASP A 183 -18.72 0.92 -3.96
C ASP A 183 -18.23 1.54 -2.63
N ARG A 184 -17.62 0.74 -1.74
CA ARG A 184 -17.00 1.23 -0.50
C ARG A 184 -15.76 2.09 -0.77
N LEU A 185 -14.90 1.68 -1.70
CA LEU A 185 -13.68 2.41 -2.03
C LEU A 185 -14.00 3.76 -2.68
N VAL A 186 -15.04 3.82 -3.55
CA VAL A 186 -15.55 5.08 -4.12
C VAL A 186 -16.03 5.99 -2.99
N ALA A 187 -16.92 5.50 -2.12
CA ALA A 187 -17.45 6.29 -1.00
C ALA A 187 -16.36 6.82 -0.06
N ASP A 188 -15.27 6.06 0.10
CA ASP A 188 -14.12 6.46 0.93
C ASP A 188 -13.28 7.57 0.27
N LEU A 189 -13.14 7.56 -1.06
CA LEU A 189 -12.23 8.45 -1.79
C LEU A 189 -12.90 9.66 -2.43
N GLU A 190 -14.19 9.61 -2.77
CA GLU A 190 -14.83 10.62 -3.63
C GLU A 190 -14.68 12.04 -3.09
N ARG A 191 -14.80 12.23 -1.76
CA ARG A 191 -14.61 13.54 -1.11
C ARG A 191 -13.18 14.10 -1.25
N TYR A 192 -12.24 13.26 -1.62
CA TYR A 192 -10.83 13.63 -1.79
C TYR A 192 -10.41 13.76 -3.26
N ALA A 193 -11.34 13.65 -4.21
CA ALA A 193 -11.06 13.69 -5.65
C ALA A 193 -10.28 14.93 -6.10
N GLY A 194 -10.44 16.07 -5.40
CA GLY A 194 -9.72 17.31 -5.69
C GLY A 194 -8.37 17.46 -4.98
N ASN A 195 -7.98 16.51 -4.13
CA ASN A 195 -6.71 16.59 -3.42
C ASN A 195 -5.56 16.16 -4.34
N ARG A 196 -4.43 16.86 -4.18
CA ARG A 196 -3.18 16.53 -4.85
C ARG A 196 -2.37 15.55 -4.01
N THR A 197 -1.47 14.82 -4.68
CA THR A 197 -0.46 13.98 -4.03
C THR A 197 0.55 14.84 -3.27
N PRO A 198 1.20 14.29 -2.23
CA PRO A 198 2.32 14.95 -1.55
C PRO A 198 3.42 15.34 -2.54
N ASP A 199 4.03 16.51 -2.31
CA ASP A 199 5.10 17.05 -3.14
C ASP A 199 6.32 17.37 -2.27
N TYR A 200 7.37 16.58 -2.43
CA TYR A 200 8.64 16.78 -1.72
C TYR A 200 9.74 17.25 -2.67
N GLY A 201 9.37 17.78 -3.84
CA GLY A 201 10.30 18.22 -4.87
C GLY A 201 10.82 17.06 -5.74
N SER A 202 12.10 17.12 -6.09
CA SER A 202 12.76 16.13 -6.94
C SER A 202 13.76 15.29 -6.14
N ASN A 203 13.74 13.97 -6.34
CA ASN A 203 14.73 13.04 -5.85
C ASN A 203 15.40 12.33 -7.02
N ASP A 204 16.70 12.51 -7.20
CA ASP A 204 17.47 12.00 -8.34
C ASP A 204 16.86 12.32 -9.73
N GLY A 205 16.29 13.53 -9.85
CA GLY A 205 15.63 13.97 -11.08
C GLY A 205 14.18 13.51 -11.25
N LEU A 206 13.66 12.72 -10.32
CA LEU A 206 12.29 12.24 -10.31
C LEU A 206 11.39 13.15 -9.48
N ASP A 207 10.26 13.52 -10.02
CA ASP A 207 9.21 14.23 -9.31
C ASP A 207 8.54 13.31 -8.28
N THR A 208 8.67 13.65 -6.99
CA THR A 208 8.19 12.80 -5.89
C THR A 208 6.67 12.64 -5.87
N ARG A 209 5.91 13.51 -6.54
CA ARG A 209 4.47 13.34 -6.72
C ARG A 209 4.11 12.04 -7.44
N ARG A 210 4.99 11.55 -8.32
CA ARG A 210 4.82 10.31 -9.08
C ARG A 210 4.92 9.04 -8.24
N PHE A 211 5.35 9.13 -6.98
CA PHE A 211 5.38 7.98 -6.07
C PHE A 211 4.00 7.61 -5.54
N PHE A 212 3.04 8.50 -5.70
CA PHE A 212 1.70 8.37 -5.19
C PHE A 212 0.67 8.29 -6.32
N ILE A 213 -0.42 7.60 -6.04
CA ILE A 213 -1.58 7.55 -6.92
C ILE A 213 -2.49 8.72 -6.56
N GLU A 214 -2.89 9.53 -7.54
CA GLU A 214 -3.88 10.57 -7.30
C GLU A 214 -5.26 9.96 -7.04
N PRO A 215 -6.01 10.47 -6.04
CA PRO A 215 -7.36 9.96 -5.74
C PRO A 215 -8.27 9.97 -6.96
N ARG A 216 -8.20 11.02 -7.79
CA ARG A 216 -8.98 11.18 -9.01
C ARG A 216 -8.71 10.07 -10.02
N LEU A 217 -7.46 9.69 -10.20
CA LEU A 217 -7.08 8.63 -11.13
C LEU A 217 -7.59 7.27 -10.67
N LEU A 218 -7.44 6.97 -9.37
CA LEU A 218 -7.98 5.74 -8.80
C LEU A 218 -9.52 5.70 -8.84
N LEU A 219 -10.19 6.82 -8.60
CA LEU A 219 -11.64 6.91 -8.75
C LEU A 219 -12.08 6.61 -10.19
N ALA A 220 -11.34 7.11 -11.19
CA ALA A 220 -11.63 6.78 -12.58
C ALA A 220 -11.55 5.27 -12.84
N ASP A 221 -10.52 4.59 -12.32
CA ASP A 221 -10.39 3.13 -12.40
C ASP A 221 -11.55 2.41 -11.69
N LEU A 222 -11.90 2.84 -10.48
CA LEU A 222 -12.99 2.25 -9.71
C LEU A 222 -14.33 2.35 -10.45
N TYR A 223 -14.66 3.52 -11.00
CA TYR A 223 -15.86 3.72 -11.80
C TYR A 223 -15.83 2.90 -13.09
N LEU A 224 -14.65 2.77 -13.73
CA LEU A 224 -14.48 1.93 -14.92
C LEU A 224 -14.79 0.45 -14.62
N TYR A 225 -14.21 -0.10 -13.54
CA TYR A 225 -14.48 -1.47 -13.11
C TYR A 225 -15.93 -1.69 -12.69
N ARG A 226 -16.59 -0.65 -12.19
CA ARG A 226 -17.99 -0.68 -11.81
C ARG A 226 -18.95 -0.59 -13.01
N GLY A 227 -18.42 -0.32 -14.22
CA GLY A 227 -19.21 -0.11 -15.43
C GLY A 227 -19.86 1.28 -15.52
N GLN A 228 -19.47 2.21 -14.66
CA GLN A 228 -19.96 3.60 -14.66
C GLN A 228 -19.05 4.45 -15.58
N TYR A 229 -19.15 4.21 -16.88
CA TYR A 229 -18.22 4.72 -17.87
C TYR A 229 -18.24 6.25 -18.01
N GLU A 230 -19.38 6.90 -17.79
CA GLU A 230 -19.48 8.38 -17.87
C GLU A 230 -18.68 9.03 -16.71
N ASP A 231 -18.81 8.49 -15.50
CA ASP A 231 -18.06 8.98 -14.34
C ASP A 231 -16.57 8.69 -14.52
N ALA A 232 -16.19 7.49 -14.95
CA ALA A 232 -14.82 7.14 -15.26
C ALA A 232 -14.21 8.12 -16.28
N ALA A 233 -14.89 8.34 -17.40
CA ALA A 233 -14.43 9.24 -18.45
C ALA A 233 -14.27 10.68 -17.96
N ARG A 234 -15.20 11.16 -17.11
CA ARG A 234 -15.11 12.50 -16.49
C ARG A 234 -13.87 12.63 -15.63
N PHE A 235 -13.59 11.68 -14.75
CA PHE A 235 -12.42 11.73 -13.86
C PHE A 235 -11.10 11.62 -14.63
N TYR A 236 -11.00 10.73 -15.64
CA TYR A 236 -9.83 10.67 -16.52
C TYR A 236 -9.62 11.97 -17.31
N TYR A 237 -10.70 12.52 -17.88
CA TYR A 237 -10.62 13.78 -18.62
C TYR A 237 -10.14 14.94 -17.75
N ASP A 238 -10.68 15.07 -16.54
CA ASP A 238 -10.28 16.11 -15.60
C ASP A 238 -8.82 15.96 -15.17
N TYR A 239 -8.34 14.73 -14.98
CA TYR A 239 -6.94 14.44 -14.70
C TYR A 239 -6.03 14.86 -15.85
N ILE A 240 -6.34 14.41 -17.07
CA ILE A 240 -5.57 14.74 -18.30
C ILE A 240 -5.51 16.24 -18.51
N ARG A 241 -6.63 16.93 -18.38
CA ARG A 241 -6.74 18.38 -18.57
C ARG A 241 -5.91 19.14 -17.54
N GLU A 242 -5.97 18.76 -16.28
CA GLU A 242 -5.26 19.46 -15.20
C GLU A 242 -3.74 19.30 -15.33
N HIS A 243 -3.27 18.15 -15.77
CA HIS A 243 -1.85 17.89 -15.95
C HIS A 243 -1.32 18.31 -17.33
N SER A 244 -2.14 18.93 -18.16
CA SER A 244 -1.78 19.36 -19.52
C SER A 244 -1.15 18.24 -20.34
N LEU A 245 -1.59 16.99 -20.12
CA LEU A 245 -1.07 15.83 -20.83
C LEU A 245 -1.49 15.91 -22.30
N THR A 246 -0.53 16.08 -23.19
CA THR A 246 -0.74 15.99 -24.63
C THR A 246 -0.77 14.51 -25.03
N VAL A 247 -1.90 13.86 -24.82
CA VAL A 247 -2.12 12.45 -25.21
C VAL A 247 -1.75 12.19 -26.68
N GLY A 248 -1.95 13.19 -27.55
CA GLY A 248 -1.61 13.09 -28.97
C GLY A 248 -0.13 12.89 -29.26
N SER A 249 0.78 13.52 -28.53
CA SER A 249 2.22 13.35 -28.80
C SER A 249 2.74 11.99 -28.28
N TYR A 250 2.18 11.50 -27.18
CA TYR A 250 2.55 10.19 -26.64
C TYR A 250 2.06 9.04 -27.54
N LEU A 251 0.79 9.09 -27.96
CA LEU A 251 0.23 8.12 -28.91
C LEU A 251 0.94 8.16 -30.27
N ASN A 252 1.27 9.34 -30.80
CA ASN A 252 2.01 9.47 -32.06
C ASN A 252 3.41 8.87 -31.93
N THR A 253 4.12 9.12 -30.86
CA THR A 253 5.45 8.55 -30.64
C THR A 253 5.36 7.03 -30.48
N TRP A 254 4.38 6.54 -29.74
CA TRP A 254 4.16 5.11 -29.56
C TRP A 254 3.78 4.41 -30.87
N ILE A 255 2.81 4.94 -31.64
CA ILE A 255 2.39 4.40 -32.94
C ILE A 255 3.52 4.49 -33.94
N THR A 256 4.28 5.60 -33.97
CA THR A 256 5.40 5.78 -34.90
C THR A 256 6.54 4.81 -34.57
N ASN A 257 6.85 4.62 -33.32
CA ASN A 257 7.85 3.64 -32.87
C ASN A 257 7.43 2.20 -33.18
N GLN A 258 6.16 1.87 -33.05
CA GLN A 258 5.61 0.58 -33.46
C GLN A 258 5.76 0.32 -34.95
N ALA A 259 5.59 1.36 -35.79
CA ALA A 259 5.76 1.26 -37.23
C ALA A 259 7.24 1.13 -37.66
N THR A 260 8.18 1.56 -36.83
CA THR A 260 9.62 1.62 -37.16
C THR A 260 10.47 0.66 -36.33
N ALA A 261 9.96 0.13 -35.22
CA ALA A 261 10.67 -0.75 -34.31
C ALA A 261 10.24 -2.21 -34.54
N PRO A 262 11.02 -2.97 -35.25
CA PRO A 262 10.63 -4.34 -35.61
C PRO A 262 10.89 -5.35 -34.50
N SER A 263 11.37 -4.96 -33.31
CA SER A 263 11.72 -5.91 -32.27
C SER A 263 10.85 -5.77 -31.02
N THR A 264 10.45 -6.89 -30.46
CA THR A 264 9.79 -7.01 -29.17
C THR A 264 10.62 -6.34 -28.06
N GLN A 265 11.94 -6.28 -28.22
CA GLN A 265 12.84 -5.66 -27.24
C GLN A 265 12.72 -4.14 -27.23
N ASP A 266 12.51 -3.49 -28.39
CA ASP A 266 12.28 -2.05 -28.46
C ASP A 266 10.90 -1.68 -27.95
N PHE A 267 9.92 -2.57 -28.10
CA PHE A 267 8.61 -2.43 -27.47
C PHE A 267 8.72 -2.52 -25.94
N LEU A 268 9.42 -3.49 -25.41
CA LEU A 268 9.69 -3.65 -23.97
C LEU A 268 10.56 -2.50 -23.43
N ASN A 269 11.49 -1.98 -24.22
CA ASN A 269 12.29 -0.82 -23.84
C ASN A 269 11.51 0.50 -23.93
N SER A 270 10.47 0.60 -24.73
CA SER A 270 9.63 1.78 -24.85
C SER A 270 8.46 1.82 -23.84
N PHE A 271 7.99 0.68 -23.39
CA PHE A 271 7.32 0.56 -22.09
C PHE A 271 8.38 0.57 -20.99
N SER A 272 9.20 1.61 -21.02
CA SER A 272 10.37 1.54 -20.21
C SER A 272 9.93 1.21 -18.79
N ILE A 273 10.42 0.08 -18.34
CA ILE A 273 10.82 -0.15 -16.96
C ILE A 273 11.26 1.17 -16.28
N GLU A 274 11.63 2.20 -17.03
CA GLU A 274 11.82 3.56 -16.56
C GLU A 274 10.59 4.13 -15.85
N THR A 275 9.37 3.84 -16.25
CA THR A 275 8.19 4.28 -15.51
C THR A 275 7.99 3.50 -14.20
N LEU A 276 8.37 2.23 -14.15
CA LEU A 276 8.43 1.45 -12.92
C LEU A 276 9.76 1.70 -12.16
N SER A 277 10.85 2.09 -12.86
CA SER A 277 12.12 2.49 -12.27
C SER A 277 12.11 3.93 -11.74
N GLU A 278 11.09 4.68 -12.06
CA GLU A 278 10.82 5.99 -11.47
C GLU A 278 10.28 5.90 -10.04
N ILE A 279 9.90 4.71 -9.56
CA ILE A 279 9.72 4.46 -8.13
C ILE A 279 11.13 4.41 -7.51
N PRO A 280 11.49 5.23 -6.52
CA PRO A 280 12.89 5.42 -6.05
C PRO A 280 13.58 4.19 -5.50
N TYR A 281 12.89 3.12 -5.34
CA TYR A 281 13.41 1.83 -4.87
C TYR A 281 13.46 0.78 -5.96
N ALA A 282 13.37 1.21 -7.21
CA ALA A 282 13.29 0.35 -8.37
C ALA A 282 14.61 -0.33 -8.77
N SER A 283 15.71 -0.11 -8.07
CA SER A 283 16.92 -0.92 -8.29
C SER A 283 16.66 -2.42 -8.11
N ASP A 284 15.70 -2.76 -7.25
CA ASP A 284 15.28 -4.15 -7.03
C ASP A 284 14.12 -4.58 -7.95
N VAL A 285 13.28 -3.65 -8.40
CA VAL A 285 12.18 -3.87 -9.34
C VAL A 285 12.68 -4.06 -10.78
N LYS A 286 13.88 -3.61 -11.12
CA LYS A 286 14.56 -3.93 -12.40
C LYS A 286 14.75 -5.43 -12.64
N LYS A 287 14.45 -6.25 -11.65
CA LYS A 287 14.42 -7.70 -11.76
C LYS A 287 12.99 -8.20 -11.82
N ILE A 288 12.22 -7.78 -12.83
CA ILE A 288 11.17 -8.66 -13.34
C ILE A 288 11.86 -9.99 -13.55
N HIS A 289 11.28 -11.04 -13.01
CA HIS A 289 11.89 -12.37 -12.95
C HIS A 289 12.62 -12.70 -14.25
N PRO A 290 13.91 -13.12 -14.25
CA PRO A 290 14.73 -13.25 -15.45
C PRO A 290 14.18 -14.26 -16.48
N ASN A 291 13.12 -14.98 -16.15
CA ASN A 291 12.45 -15.96 -17.00
C ASN A 291 11.15 -15.44 -17.64
N LEU A 292 10.90 -14.14 -17.59
CA LEU A 292 9.84 -13.48 -18.37
C LEU A 292 10.42 -12.91 -19.67
N VAL A 293 9.74 -13.14 -20.77
CA VAL A 293 10.04 -12.60 -22.10
C VAL A 293 8.91 -11.70 -22.54
#